data_958208cc476bf7379f0521e7d6595797
#
_entry.id   958208cc476bf7379f0521e7d6595797
#
_cell.length_a   1.000
_cell.length_b   1.000
_cell.length_c   1.000
_cell.angle_alpha   90.00
_cell.angle_beta   90.00
_cell.angle_gamma   90.00
#
_symmetry.space_group_name_H-M   'P 1'
#
loop_
_entity.id
_entity.type
_entity.pdbx_description
1 polymer ?
#
loop_
_entity_poly.entity_id
_entity_poly.type
_entity_poly.pdbx_seq_one_letter_code
_entity_poly.pdbx_strand_id
1 'polypeptide(L)'
;MQFILETIPVEITKAVENASDINTISMAGVYRIFAGLVKFSDVKSKLHETDIAEKLYLSRYPSNSYVLQMYWDSLILFMEEKIYDKFVPLIEKAITSIASANKTFFQYHSSCFRFLTLMCQCQSAFDKYKEISDIIIKVYKEFPNHTIALHSAEKLAVKLTLIPIIGPAEIMNILPVLVENIKNRKSVIIYAWSYKMITDLKPVSPEMTQLITNSLDPAVQEIIEKETEIINTQYGGDVPPQASEPLYDYSASERLSLINFLIRNATNIFRF
;
A
#
# COMPACT_ATOMS: atom_id res chain seq x y z
N MET A 1 -16.04 -30.13 -18.74
CA MET A 1 -16.06 -29.04 -17.73
C MET A 1 -16.04 -29.57 -16.30
N GLN A 2 -16.90 -30.52 -15.92
CA GLN A 2 -16.95 -31.09 -14.58
C GLN A 2 -15.62 -31.71 -14.13
N PHE A 3 -14.93 -32.49 -14.99
CA PHE A 3 -13.60 -33.04 -14.69
C PHE A 3 -12.55 -31.97 -14.36
N ILE A 4 -12.58 -30.83 -15.04
CA ILE A 4 -11.66 -29.71 -14.77
C ILE A 4 -11.91 -29.14 -13.38
N LEU A 5 -13.18 -28.96 -12.98
CA LEU A 5 -13.55 -28.39 -11.69
C LEU A 5 -13.28 -29.34 -10.50
N GLU A 6 -13.19 -30.64 -10.74
CA GLU A 6 -12.90 -31.65 -9.70
C GLU A 6 -11.40 -31.93 -9.58
N THR A 7 -10.68 -31.98 -10.69
CA THR A 7 -9.27 -32.43 -10.73
C THR A 7 -8.28 -31.29 -10.52
N ILE A 8 -8.48 -30.13 -11.18
CA ILE A 8 -7.53 -29.03 -11.11
C ILE A 8 -7.31 -28.51 -9.68
N PRO A 9 -8.36 -28.28 -8.83
CA PRO A 9 -8.15 -27.83 -7.46
C PRO A 9 -7.27 -28.78 -6.65
N VAL A 10 -7.44 -30.09 -6.81
CA VAL A 10 -6.64 -31.10 -6.10
C VAL A 10 -5.19 -31.05 -6.54
N GLU A 11 -4.93 -31.01 -7.83
CA GLU A 11 -3.57 -31.03 -8.38
C GLU A 11 -2.81 -29.74 -8.08
N ILE A 12 -3.45 -28.57 -8.16
CA ILE A 12 -2.79 -27.32 -7.80
C ILE A 12 -2.52 -27.23 -6.30
N THR A 13 -3.40 -27.76 -5.45
CA THR A 13 -3.18 -27.83 -4.01
C THR A 13 -1.95 -28.68 -3.69
N LYS A 14 -1.79 -29.85 -4.31
CA LYS A 14 -0.58 -30.68 -4.19
C LYS A 14 0.67 -29.96 -4.71
N ALA A 15 0.56 -29.25 -5.84
CA ALA A 15 1.68 -28.52 -6.41
C ALA A 15 2.13 -27.37 -5.50
N VAL A 16 1.22 -26.66 -4.84
CA VAL A 16 1.53 -25.62 -3.85
C VAL A 16 2.20 -26.23 -2.61
N GLU A 17 1.69 -27.34 -2.11
CA GLU A 17 2.27 -28.06 -0.97
C GLU A 17 3.73 -28.46 -1.24
N ASN A 18 4.00 -29.00 -2.42
CA ASN A 18 5.34 -29.45 -2.82
C ASN A 18 6.23 -28.31 -3.39
N ALA A 19 5.73 -27.09 -3.48
CA ALA A 19 6.48 -25.96 -4.07
C ALA A 19 7.79 -25.66 -3.33
N SER A 20 7.87 -25.97 -2.03
CA SER A 20 9.08 -25.80 -1.22
C SER A 20 10.24 -26.73 -1.61
N ASP A 21 9.95 -27.86 -2.23
CA ASP A 21 10.90 -28.92 -2.53
C ASP A 21 11.48 -28.82 -3.96
N ILE A 22 10.95 -27.90 -4.74
CA ILE A 22 11.36 -27.68 -6.14
C ILE A 22 12.26 -26.45 -6.29
N ASN A 23 12.95 -26.37 -7.44
CA ASN A 23 13.82 -25.24 -7.72
C ASN A 23 13.02 -23.93 -7.88
N THR A 24 13.71 -22.80 -7.73
CA THR A 24 13.12 -21.44 -7.77
C THR A 24 12.26 -21.17 -9.01
N ILE A 25 12.66 -21.66 -10.19
CA ILE A 25 11.93 -21.43 -11.45
C ILE A 25 10.60 -22.18 -11.42
N SER A 26 10.64 -23.45 -11.03
CA SER A 26 9.43 -24.29 -10.94
C SER A 26 8.48 -23.76 -9.86
N MET A 27 9.00 -23.31 -8.73
CA MET A 27 8.20 -22.69 -7.67
C MET A 27 7.47 -21.43 -8.18
N ALA A 28 8.16 -20.54 -8.90
CA ALA A 28 7.55 -19.38 -9.54
C ALA A 28 6.47 -19.81 -10.55
N GLY A 29 6.72 -20.89 -11.30
CA GLY A 29 5.76 -21.48 -12.23
C GLY A 29 4.47 -21.93 -11.56
N VAL A 30 4.57 -22.61 -10.41
CA VAL A 30 3.41 -23.06 -9.61
C VAL A 30 2.54 -21.86 -9.19
N TYR A 31 3.14 -20.83 -8.59
CA TYR A 31 2.38 -19.65 -8.17
C TYR A 31 1.78 -18.90 -9.36
N ARG A 32 2.46 -18.87 -10.52
CA ARG A 32 1.94 -18.24 -11.73
C ARG A 32 0.74 -19.00 -12.31
N ILE A 33 0.79 -20.33 -12.33
CA ILE A 33 -0.34 -21.18 -12.73
C ILE A 33 -1.51 -20.98 -11.76
N PHE A 34 -1.25 -21.02 -10.46
CA PHE A 34 -2.25 -20.78 -9.44
C PHE A 34 -2.92 -19.40 -9.63
N ALA A 35 -2.14 -18.32 -9.81
CA ALA A 35 -2.66 -17.00 -10.11
C ALA A 35 -3.51 -16.94 -11.39
N GLY A 36 -3.19 -17.75 -12.39
CA GLY A 36 -4.00 -17.90 -13.59
C GLY A 36 -5.33 -18.58 -13.33
N LEU A 37 -5.32 -19.66 -12.53
CA LEU A 37 -6.51 -20.45 -12.21
C LEU A 37 -7.52 -19.68 -11.36
N VAL A 38 -7.07 -18.92 -10.38
CA VAL A 38 -7.96 -18.14 -9.48
C VAL A 38 -8.67 -16.97 -10.17
N LYS A 39 -8.35 -16.68 -11.43
CA LYS A 39 -9.12 -15.72 -12.25
C LYS A 39 -10.46 -16.31 -12.73
N PHE A 40 -10.62 -17.63 -12.72
CA PHE A 40 -11.85 -18.29 -13.05
C PHE A 40 -12.69 -18.50 -11.78
N SER A 41 -13.83 -17.84 -11.69
CA SER A 41 -14.69 -17.81 -10.49
C SER A 41 -15.03 -19.19 -9.97
N ASP A 42 -15.38 -20.13 -10.88
CA ASP A 42 -15.77 -21.49 -10.50
C ASP A 42 -14.60 -22.28 -9.90
N VAL A 43 -13.40 -22.15 -10.48
CA VAL A 43 -12.18 -22.76 -9.97
C VAL A 43 -11.80 -22.15 -8.63
N LYS A 44 -11.84 -20.81 -8.53
CA LYS A 44 -11.56 -20.09 -7.30
C LYS A 44 -12.49 -20.52 -6.16
N SER A 45 -13.79 -20.61 -6.43
CA SER A 45 -14.78 -21.08 -5.46
C SER A 45 -14.48 -22.50 -4.97
N LYS A 46 -14.12 -23.41 -5.87
CA LYS A 46 -13.72 -24.77 -5.50
C LYS A 46 -12.42 -24.80 -4.68
N LEU A 47 -11.45 -23.96 -5.01
CA LEU A 47 -10.21 -23.84 -4.25
C LEU A 47 -10.45 -23.31 -2.82
N HIS A 48 -11.45 -22.45 -2.62
CA HIS A 48 -11.85 -21.99 -1.28
C HIS A 48 -12.42 -23.12 -0.39
N GLU A 49 -12.95 -24.18 -1.00
CA GLU A 49 -13.45 -25.36 -0.29
C GLU A 49 -12.31 -26.32 0.13
N THR A 50 -11.09 -26.13 -0.38
CA THR A 50 -9.91 -26.93 -0.07
C THR A 50 -9.07 -26.32 1.06
N ASP A 51 -8.03 -27.04 1.49
CA ASP A 51 -7.04 -26.61 2.47
C ASP A 51 -5.89 -25.79 1.85
N ILE A 52 -6.02 -25.34 0.59
CA ILE A 52 -4.94 -24.63 -0.13
C ILE A 52 -4.48 -23.35 0.59
N ALA A 53 -5.39 -22.64 1.27
CA ALA A 53 -5.06 -21.47 2.05
C ALA A 53 -4.07 -21.80 3.18
N GLU A 54 -4.30 -22.92 3.88
CA GLU A 54 -3.41 -23.42 4.92
C GLU A 54 -2.07 -23.88 4.34
N LYS A 55 -2.08 -24.58 3.22
CA LYS A 55 -0.87 -25.02 2.53
C LYS A 55 -0.03 -23.84 2.01
N LEU A 56 -0.65 -22.77 1.51
CA LEU A 56 0.05 -21.53 1.15
C LEU A 56 0.72 -20.89 2.38
N TYR A 57 0.07 -20.93 3.53
CA TYR A 57 0.64 -20.43 4.78
C TYR A 57 1.79 -21.31 5.30
N LEU A 58 1.61 -22.64 5.29
CA LEU A 58 2.59 -23.61 5.81
C LEU A 58 3.77 -23.81 4.87
N SER A 59 3.62 -23.50 3.58
CA SER A 59 4.71 -23.64 2.61
C SER A 59 5.94 -22.84 3.02
N ARG A 60 7.12 -23.34 2.63
CA ARG A 60 8.37 -22.62 2.86
C ARG A 60 8.32 -21.26 2.23
N TYR A 61 8.56 -20.21 3.02
CA TYR A 61 8.57 -18.86 2.52
C TYR A 61 9.72 -18.66 1.53
N PRO A 62 9.45 -18.20 0.30
CA PRO A 62 10.49 -18.06 -0.71
C PRO A 62 11.55 -17.04 -0.29
N SER A 63 12.80 -17.27 -0.68
CA SER A 63 13.91 -16.33 -0.45
C SER A 63 14.22 -15.45 -1.66
N ASN A 64 13.80 -15.86 -2.86
CA ASN A 64 14.03 -15.12 -4.09
C ASN A 64 12.95 -14.07 -4.31
N SER A 65 13.33 -12.80 -4.58
CA SER A 65 12.41 -11.67 -4.74
C SER A 65 11.37 -11.86 -5.85
N TYR A 66 11.72 -12.53 -6.94
CA TYR A 66 10.79 -12.82 -8.03
C TYR A 66 9.73 -13.85 -7.62
N VAL A 67 10.14 -14.91 -6.91
CA VAL A 67 9.21 -15.93 -6.39
C VAL A 67 8.32 -15.32 -5.32
N LEU A 68 8.86 -14.48 -4.43
CA LEU A 68 8.07 -13.72 -3.46
C LEU A 68 7.01 -12.86 -4.13
N GLN A 69 7.35 -12.21 -5.25
CA GLN A 69 6.39 -11.44 -6.03
C GLN A 69 5.23 -12.33 -6.50
N MET A 70 5.55 -13.48 -7.11
CA MET A 70 4.53 -14.41 -7.61
C MET A 70 3.68 -14.99 -6.47
N TYR A 71 4.29 -15.32 -5.34
CA TYR A 71 3.62 -15.80 -4.13
C TYR A 71 2.58 -14.77 -3.64
N TRP A 72 3.02 -13.55 -3.34
CA TRP A 72 2.12 -12.52 -2.80
C TRP A 72 1.03 -12.11 -3.79
N ASP A 73 1.36 -11.97 -5.08
CA ASP A 73 0.36 -11.62 -6.09
C ASP A 73 -0.69 -12.71 -6.27
N SER A 74 -0.28 -13.98 -6.27
CA SER A 74 -1.22 -15.10 -6.36
C SER A 74 -2.13 -15.20 -5.14
N LEU A 75 -1.58 -14.96 -3.95
CA LEU A 75 -2.31 -14.93 -2.70
C LEU A 75 -3.39 -13.83 -2.71
N ILE A 76 -3.01 -12.61 -3.09
CA ILE A 76 -3.93 -11.46 -3.18
C ILE A 76 -5.08 -11.75 -4.15
N LEU A 77 -4.80 -12.37 -5.30
CA LEU A 77 -5.83 -12.75 -6.26
C LEU A 77 -6.78 -13.83 -5.73
N PHE A 78 -6.26 -14.73 -4.90
CA PHE A 78 -7.03 -15.80 -4.29
C PHE A 78 -7.93 -15.32 -3.16
N MET A 79 -7.52 -14.30 -2.40
CA MET A 79 -8.23 -13.80 -1.22
C MET A 79 -9.64 -13.29 -1.57
N GLU A 80 -10.57 -13.59 -0.68
CA GLU A 80 -11.92 -13.03 -0.60
C GLU A 80 -12.28 -12.84 0.87
N GLU A 81 -13.17 -11.89 1.16
CA GLU A 81 -13.53 -11.53 2.53
C GLU A 81 -13.91 -12.73 3.40
N LYS A 82 -14.67 -13.67 2.82
CA LYS A 82 -15.13 -14.90 3.51
C LYS A 82 -14.02 -15.84 4.03
N ILE A 83 -12.76 -15.66 3.55
CA ILE A 83 -11.62 -16.50 3.94
C ILE A 83 -10.46 -15.71 4.53
N TYR A 84 -10.61 -14.40 4.82
CA TYR A 84 -9.53 -13.58 5.36
C TYR A 84 -8.95 -14.13 6.66
N ASP A 85 -9.77 -14.71 7.53
CA ASP A 85 -9.31 -15.30 8.79
C ASP A 85 -8.22 -16.36 8.61
N LYS A 86 -8.25 -17.11 7.50
CA LYS A 86 -7.23 -18.11 7.18
C LYS A 86 -5.84 -17.51 6.91
N PHE A 87 -5.77 -16.19 6.61
CA PHE A 87 -4.52 -15.50 6.25
C PHE A 87 -3.96 -14.61 7.35
N VAL A 88 -4.63 -14.49 8.49
CA VAL A 88 -4.13 -13.74 9.66
C VAL A 88 -2.68 -14.06 10.04
N PRO A 89 -2.24 -15.35 10.02
CA PRO A 89 -0.86 -15.70 10.32
C PRO A 89 0.19 -15.12 9.35
N LEU A 90 -0.21 -14.74 8.13
CA LEU A 90 0.69 -14.14 7.14
C LEU A 90 0.97 -12.65 7.37
N ILE A 91 0.21 -11.97 8.23
CA ILE A 91 0.40 -10.55 8.53
C ILE A 91 1.81 -10.28 9.04
N GLU A 92 2.30 -11.08 9.98
CA GLU A 92 3.65 -10.94 10.52
C GLU A 92 4.74 -11.17 9.45
N LYS A 93 4.51 -12.12 8.52
CA LYS A 93 5.43 -12.35 7.40
C LYS A 93 5.47 -11.14 6.46
N ALA A 94 4.31 -10.52 6.18
CA ALA A 94 4.24 -9.32 5.35
C ALA A 94 4.95 -8.12 6.02
N ILE A 95 4.69 -7.88 7.30
CA ILE A 95 5.34 -6.82 8.08
C ILE A 95 6.85 -7.02 8.11
N THR A 96 7.32 -8.23 8.44
CA THR A 96 8.75 -8.57 8.49
C THR A 96 9.41 -8.40 7.12
N SER A 97 8.72 -8.77 6.05
CA SER A 97 9.23 -8.60 4.68
C SER A 97 9.45 -7.12 4.35
N ILE A 98 8.50 -6.25 4.69
CA ILE A 98 8.65 -4.80 4.48
C ILE A 98 9.73 -4.23 5.41
N ALA A 99 9.74 -4.64 6.67
CA ALA A 99 10.72 -4.18 7.66
C ALA A 99 12.15 -4.57 7.27
N SER A 100 12.35 -5.68 6.56
CA SER A 100 13.66 -6.12 6.07
C SER A 100 14.16 -5.38 4.83
N ALA A 101 13.34 -4.54 4.19
CA ALA A 101 13.76 -3.73 3.05
C ALA A 101 14.89 -2.77 3.47
N ASN A 102 16.08 -2.97 2.89
CA ASN A 102 17.27 -2.15 3.15
C ASN A 102 17.72 -1.52 1.83
N LYS A 103 17.64 -0.18 1.72
CA LYS A 103 18.07 0.59 0.52
C LYS A 103 17.39 0.21 -0.81
N THR A 104 16.74 -0.95 -0.90
CA THR A 104 16.06 -1.43 -2.11
C THR A 104 14.63 -1.84 -1.77
N PHE A 105 13.68 -1.18 -2.41
CA PHE A 105 12.28 -1.53 -2.33
C PHE A 105 11.89 -2.35 -3.57
N PHE A 106 11.73 -3.66 -3.38
CA PHE A 106 11.31 -4.57 -4.45
C PHE A 106 9.80 -4.54 -4.63
N GLN A 107 9.32 -4.97 -5.78
CA GLN A 107 7.89 -4.98 -6.08
C GLN A 107 7.09 -5.88 -5.14
N TYR A 108 7.66 -6.97 -4.64
CA TYR A 108 6.97 -7.83 -3.67
C TYR A 108 6.65 -7.11 -2.35
N HIS A 109 7.43 -6.10 -1.94
CA HIS A 109 7.09 -5.28 -0.78
C HIS A 109 5.78 -4.51 -1.01
N SER A 110 5.56 -4.01 -2.24
CA SER A 110 4.28 -3.39 -2.60
C SER A 110 3.12 -4.39 -2.51
N SER A 111 3.34 -5.65 -2.92
CA SER A 111 2.34 -6.71 -2.76
C SER A 111 2.09 -7.05 -1.30
N CYS A 112 3.10 -7.03 -0.43
CA CYS A 112 2.91 -7.14 1.02
C CYS A 112 2.04 -6.00 1.57
N PHE A 113 2.27 -4.75 1.14
CA PHE A 113 1.39 -3.63 1.51
C PHE A 113 -0.05 -3.84 1.04
N ARG A 114 -0.24 -4.30 -0.21
CA ARG A 114 -1.59 -4.61 -0.74
C ARG A 114 -2.27 -5.70 0.08
N PHE A 115 -1.56 -6.76 0.44
CA PHE A 115 -2.07 -7.80 1.31
C PHE A 115 -2.52 -7.23 2.66
N LEU A 116 -1.67 -6.46 3.34
CA LEU A 116 -2.01 -5.80 4.61
C LEU A 116 -3.24 -4.89 4.47
N THR A 117 -3.32 -4.15 3.36
CA THR A 117 -4.46 -3.26 3.07
C THR A 117 -5.79 -4.03 2.96
N LEU A 118 -5.79 -5.23 2.35
CA LEU A 118 -6.96 -6.10 2.30
C LEU A 118 -7.31 -6.64 3.68
N MET A 119 -6.30 -7.06 4.45
CA MET A 119 -6.49 -7.62 5.79
C MET A 119 -7.00 -6.60 6.81
N CYS A 120 -6.93 -5.29 6.56
CA CYS A 120 -7.56 -4.26 7.41
C CYS A 120 -9.09 -4.41 7.54
N GLN A 121 -9.72 -5.20 6.68
CA GLN A 121 -11.16 -5.52 6.74
C GLN A 121 -11.45 -6.74 7.63
N CYS A 122 -10.45 -7.47 8.06
CA CYS A 122 -10.58 -8.69 8.85
C CYS A 122 -10.51 -8.37 10.35
N GLN A 123 -11.61 -8.49 11.07
CA GLN A 123 -11.66 -8.14 12.50
C GLN A 123 -10.70 -8.97 13.36
N SER A 124 -10.53 -10.25 13.07
CA SER A 124 -9.60 -11.12 13.79
C SER A 124 -8.12 -10.74 13.59
N ALA A 125 -7.84 -9.87 12.60
CA ALA A 125 -6.51 -9.37 12.31
C ALA A 125 -6.14 -8.08 13.07
N PHE A 126 -7.10 -7.39 13.69
CA PHE A 126 -6.90 -6.02 14.20
C PHE A 126 -5.75 -5.92 15.20
N ASP A 127 -5.62 -6.86 16.11
CA ASP A 127 -4.53 -6.86 17.09
C ASP A 127 -3.12 -7.00 16.46
N LYS A 128 -3.04 -7.52 15.24
CA LYS A 128 -1.78 -7.65 14.50
C LYS A 128 -1.30 -6.33 13.89
N TYR A 129 -2.14 -5.29 13.91
CA TYR A 129 -1.82 -3.97 13.37
C TYR A 129 -1.24 -3.00 14.40
N LYS A 130 -1.06 -3.43 15.64
CA LYS A 130 -0.25 -2.67 16.60
C LYS A 130 1.16 -2.54 16.03
N GLU A 131 1.69 -1.33 16.06
CA GLU A 131 3.04 -1.02 15.54
C GLU A 131 3.18 -1.03 14.00
N ILE A 132 2.07 -1.10 13.25
CA ILE A 132 2.14 -1.03 11.77
C ILE A 132 2.68 0.32 11.28
N SER A 133 2.55 1.38 12.09
CA SER A 133 3.12 2.70 11.82
C SER A 133 4.62 2.65 11.55
N ASP A 134 5.36 1.74 12.21
CA ASP A 134 6.81 1.65 12.07
C ASP A 134 7.24 1.33 10.64
N ILE A 135 6.55 0.44 9.94
CA ILE A 135 6.85 0.12 8.53
C ILE A 135 6.49 1.28 7.60
N ILE A 136 5.44 2.03 7.90
CA ILE A 136 5.05 3.22 7.14
C ILE A 136 6.08 4.32 7.35
N ILE A 137 6.44 4.61 8.61
CA ILE A 137 7.47 5.58 8.98
C ILE A 137 8.80 5.23 8.31
N LYS A 138 9.19 3.96 8.32
CA LYS A 138 10.40 3.47 7.66
C LYS A 138 10.40 3.82 6.16
N VAL A 139 9.29 3.58 5.47
CA VAL A 139 9.17 3.91 4.04
C VAL A 139 9.37 5.41 3.81
N TYR A 140 8.75 6.27 4.61
CA TYR A 140 8.88 7.72 4.47
C TYR A 140 10.29 8.23 4.80
N LYS A 141 11.04 7.53 5.65
CA LYS A 141 12.42 7.89 6.03
C LYS A 141 13.47 7.34 5.04
N GLU A 142 13.35 6.07 4.65
CA GLU A 142 14.37 5.35 3.89
C GLU A 142 14.16 5.39 2.37
N PHE A 143 12.93 5.60 1.90
CA PHE A 143 12.56 5.60 0.49
C PHE A 143 11.88 6.91 0.03
N PRO A 144 12.40 8.11 0.40
CA PRO A 144 11.72 9.39 0.19
C PRO A 144 11.46 9.75 -1.27
N ASN A 145 12.18 9.13 -2.20
CA ASN A 145 12.05 9.36 -3.65
C ASN A 145 11.43 8.18 -4.40
N HIS A 146 10.91 7.17 -3.68
CA HIS A 146 10.36 5.97 -4.29
C HIS A 146 8.83 6.01 -4.31
N THR A 147 8.25 6.53 -5.38
CA THR A 147 6.80 6.78 -5.51
C THR A 147 5.93 5.55 -5.26
N ILE A 148 6.33 4.36 -5.71
CA ILE A 148 5.57 3.11 -5.48
C ILE A 148 5.56 2.75 -4.00
N ALA A 149 6.69 2.91 -3.29
CA ALA A 149 6.77 2.64 -1.85
C ALA A 149 5.89 3.60 -1.06
N LEU A 150 5.98 4.90 -1.35
CA LEU A 150 5.20 5.95 -0.70
C LEU A 150 3.70 5.77 -0.95
N HIS A 151 3.31 5.44 -2.19
CA HIS A 151 1.91 5.15 -2.52
C HIS A 151 1.37 3.90 -1.81
N SER A 152 2.19 2.84 -1.71
CA SER A 152 1.79 1.63 -0.98
C SER A 152 1.58 1.90 0.50
N ALA A 153 2.46 2.70 1.11
CA ALA A 153 2.37 3.10 2.52
C ALA A 153 1.14 4.00 2.77
N GLU A 154 0.87 4.96 1.89
CA GLU A 154 -0.31 5.82 1.95
C GLU A 154 -1.62 5.03 1.89
N LYS A 155 -1.75 4.10 0.93
CA LYS A 155 -2.94 3.25 0.83
C LYS A 155 -3.19 2.43 2.09
N LEU A 156 -2.14 1.87 2.69
CA LEU A 156 -2.27 1.15 3.95
C LEU A 156 -2.71 2.08 5.08
N ALA A 157 -2.09 3.27 5.21
CA ALA A 157 -2.45 4.24 6.23
C ALA A 157 -3.92 4.66 6.17
N VAL A 158 -4.43 4.94 4.96
CA VAL A 158 -5.84 5.26 4.76
C VAL A 158 -6.75 4.10 5.18
N LYS A 159 -6.37 2.85 4.91
CA LYS A 159 -7.16 1.69 5.33
C LYS A 159 -7.07 1.40 6.82
N LEU A 160 -5.95 1.72 7.48
CA LEU A 160 -5.81 1.60 8.93
C LEU A 160 -6.86 2.41 9.68
N THR A 161 -7.27 3.57 9.17
CA THR A 161 -8.31 4.40 9.80
C THR A 161 -9.64 3.67 9.99
N LEU A 162 -9.87 2.60 9.23
CA LEU A 162 -11.07 1.76 9.36
C LEU A 162 -11.00 0.79 10.56
N ILE A 163 -9.83 0.63 11.18
CA ILE A 163 -9.63 -0.23 12.35
C ILE A 163 -9.92 0.59 13.61
N PRO A 164 -11.01 0.30 14.34
CA PRO A 164 -11.39 1.08 15.51
C PRO A 164 -10.25 1.11 16.55
N ILE A 165 -10.04 2.26 17.19
CA ILE A 165 -9.05 2.49 18.27
C ILE A 165 -7.61 2.38 17.78
N ILE A 166 -7.22 1.26 17.17
CA ILE A 166 -5.85 1.00 16.72
C ILE A 166 -5.48 1.95 15.57
N GLY A 167 -6.35 2.05 14.56
CA GLY A 167 -6.07 2.87 13.37
C GLY A 167 -5.77 4.34 13.69
N PRO A 168 -6.60 5.07 14.44
CA PRO A 168 -6.29 6.43 14.86
C PRO A 168 -4.98 6.55 15.63
N ALA A 169 -4.68 5.61 16.55
CA ALA A 169 -3.43 5.61 17.31
C ALA A 169 -2.21 5.44 16.39
N GLU A 170 -2.25 4.49 15.44
CA GLU A 170 -1.17 4.27 14.48
C GLU A 170 -0.96 5.48 13.56
N ILE A 171 -2.04 6.15 13.13
CA ILE A 171 -1.94 7.37 12.32
C ILE A 171 -1.27 8.50 13.11
N MET A 172 -1.56 8.63 14.40
CA MET A 172 -0.91 9.62 15.26
C MET A 172 0.60 9.38 15.39
N ASN A 173 1.05 8.13 15.35
CA ASN A 173 2.49 7.81 15.32
C ASN A 173 3.16 8.24 14.02
N ILE A 174 2.45 8.20 12.91
CA ILE A 174 2.97 8.56 11.57
C ILE A 174 3.01 10.09 11.38
N LEU A 175 2.04 10.82 11.91
CA LEU A 175 1.82 12.24 11.66
C LEU A 175 3.07 13.12 11.89
N PRO A 176 3.88 12.94 12.94
CA PRO A 176 5.09 13.75 13.16
C PRO A 176 6.08 13.68 11.99
N VAL A 177 6.25 12.52 11.37
CA VAL A 177 7.16 12.33 10.22
C VAL A 177 6.63 13.07 8.99
N LEU A 178 5.31 13.03 8.75
CA LEU A 178 4.69 13.75 7.64
C LEU A 178 4.84 15.27 7.83
N VAL A 179 4.59 15.75 9.04
CA VAL A 179 4.76 17.16 9.41
C VAL A 179 6.21 17.63 9.21
N GLU A 180 7.18 16.82 9.65
CA GLU A 180 8.60 17.11 9.47
C GLU A 180 8.97 17.21 7.98
N ASN A 181 8.48 16.30 7.16
CA ASN A 181 8.73 16.32 5.71
C ASN A 181 8.14 17.56 5.03
N ILE A 182 6.97 18.02 5.47
CA ILE A 182 6.34 19.25 4.96
C ILE A 182 7.16 20.49 5.38
N LYS A 183 7.60 20.57 6.64
CA LYS A 183 8.42 21.68 7.15
C LYS A 183 9.78 21.78 6.45
N ASN A 184 10.46 20.65 6.33
CA ASN A 184 11.85 20.60 5.86
C ASN A 184 11.99 20.73 4.34
N ARG A 185 10.98 20.41 3.56
CA ARG A 185 10.94 20.49 2.08
C ARG A 185 12.19 19.91 1.38
N LYS A 186 12.82 18.87 1.97
CA LYS A 186 14.08 18.29 1.47
C LYS A 186 13.96 17.70 0.06
N SER A 187 12.79 17.22 -0.32
CA SER A 187 12.51 16.64 -1.61
C SER A 187 11.07 16.95 -2.00
N VAL A 188 10.85 17.35 -3.23
CA VAL A 188 9.51 17.63 -3.77
C VAL A 188 8.63 16.37 -3.69
N ILE A 189 9.20 15.19 -3.93
CA ILE A 189 8.46 13.93 -3.92
C ILE A 189 7.94 13.63 -2.51
N ILE A 190 8.82 13.61 -1.50
CA ILE A 190 8.40 13.30 -0.13
C ILE A 190 7.47 14.37 0.44
N TYR A 191 7.67 15.63 0.07
CA TYR A 191 6.77 16.72 0.42
C TYR A 191 5.37 16.46 -0.14
N ALA A 192 5.26 16.20 -1.46
CA ALA A 192 3.99 15.95 -2.12
C ALA A 192 3.24 14.74 -1.54
N TRP A 193 3.97 13.66 -1.25
CA TRP A 193 3.38 12.46 -0.66
C TRP A 193 2.98 12.66 0.80
N SER A 194 3.73 13.42 1.58
CA SER A 194 3.37 13.75 2.97
C SER A 194 2.14 14.65 3.02
N TYR A 195 2.08 15.66 2.16
CA TYR A 195 0.89 16.50 1.97
C TYR A 195 -0.32 15.64 1.57
N LYS A 196 -0.18 14.83 0.51
CA LYS A 196 -1.24 13.96 0.02
C LYS A 196 -1.77 13.05 1.13
N MET A 197 -0.88 12.40 1.88
CA MET A 197 -1.29 11.49 2.94
C MET A 197 -2.11 12.20 4.02
N ILE A 198 -1.70 13.39 4.46
CA ILE A 198 -2.47 14.17 5.45
C ILE A 198 -3.85 14.56 4.89
N THR A 199 -3.91 15.01 3.63
CA THR A 199 -5.17 15.41 2.99
C THR A 199 -6.11 14.24 2.72
N ASP A 200 -5.60 13.04 2.48
CA ASP A 200 -6.40 11.83 2.27
C ASP A 200 -6.88 11.21 3.59
N LEU A 201 -6.10 11.33 4.66
CA LEU A 201 -6.47 10.84 5.99
C LEU A 201 -7.53 11.72 6.68
N LYS A 202 -7.43 13.03 6.49
CA LYS A 202 -8.29 14.02 7.16
C LYS A 202 -9.80 13.78 6.92
N PRO A 203 -10.30 13.58 5.68
CA PRO A 203 -11.73 13.44 5.40
C PRO A 203 -12.31 12.05 5.67
N VAL A 204 -11.51 11.08 6.12
CA VAL A 204 -11.99 9.69 6.30
C VAL A 204 -13.10 9.60 7.34
N SER A 205 -13.02 10.39 8.41
CA SER A 205 -14.09 10.54 9.40
C SER A 205 -14.01 11.92 10.08
N PRO A 206 -15.12 12.40 10.68
CA PRO A 206 -15.09 13.63 11.49
C PRO A 206 -14.09 13.56 12.64
N GLU A 207 -13.95 12.38 13.24
CA GLU A 207 -13.00 12.11 14.32
C GLU A 207 -11.56 12.25 13.84
N MET A 208 -11.21 11.66 12.70
CA MET A 208 -9.88 11.81 12.07
C MET A 208 -9.61 13.26 11.67
N THR A 209 -10.62 13.96 11.13
CA THR A 209 -10.52 15.39 10.83
C THR A 209 -10.10 16.18 12.06
N GLN A 210 -10.83 16.01 13.18
CA GLN A 210 -10.56 16.71 14.43
C GLN A 210 -9.19 16.34 15.01
N LEU A 211 -8.86 15.07 15.03
CA LEU A 211 -7.62 14.52 15.56
C LEU A 211 -6.41 15.09 14.82
N ILE A 212 -6.41 15.03 13.49
CA ILE A 212 -5.33 15.57 12.67
C ILE A 212 -5.24 17.09 12.82
N THR A 213 -6.36 17.82 12.73
CA THR A 213 -6.38 19.28 12.85
C THR A 213 -5.82 19.75 14.18
N ASN A 214 -6.20 19.12 15.30
CA ASN A 214 -5.70 19.48 16.62
C ASN A 214 -4.22 19.16 16.84
N SER A 215 -3.67 18.26 16.04
CA SER A 215 -2.28 17.80 16.18
C SER A 215 -1.31 18.49 15.20
N LEU A 216 -1.83 19.21 14.22
CA LEU A 216 -1.00 19.98 13.28
C LEU A 216 -0.55 21.31 13.91
N ASP A 217 0.73 21.61 13.76
CA ASP A 217 1.27 22.93 14.03
C ASP A 217 0.57 23.97 13.13
N PRO A 218 0.17 25.15 13.65
CA PRO A 218 -0.51 26.18 12.87
C PRO A 218 0.22 26.57 11.58
N ALA A 219 1.55 26.63 11.57
CA ALA A 219 2.32 26.93 10.37
C ALA A 219 2.19 25.83 9.29
N VAL A 220 2.11 24.55 9.69
CA VAL A 220 1.88 23.43 8.76
C VAL A 220 0.44 23.44 8.25
N GLN A 221 -0.50 23.79 9.10
CA GLN A 221 -1.90 23.93 8.73
C GLN A 221 -2.08 25.01 7.66
N GLU A 222 -1.46 26.18 7.85
CA GLU A 222 -1.47 27.27 6.85
C GLU A 222 -0.86 26.81 5.51
N ILE A 223 0.24 26.06 5.55
CA ILE A 223 0.86 25.50 4.33
C ILE A 223 -0.13 24.57 3.62
N ILE A 224 -0.78 23.65 4.34
CA ILE A 224 -1.74 22.70 3.76
C ILE A 224 -2.94 23.44 3.17
N GLU A 225 -3.46 24.45 3.83
CA GLU A 225 -4.59 25.25 3.35
C GLU A 225 -4.23 26.00 2.04
N LYS A 226 -3.08 26.66 2.00
CA LYS A 226 -2.58 27.35 0.81
C LYS A 226 -2.38 26.41 -0.37
N GLU A 227 -1.73 25.26 -0.14
CA GLU A 227 -1.51 24.26 -1.20
C GLU A 227 -2.85 23.69 -1.69
N THR A 228 -3.81 23.45 -0.79
CA THR A 228 -5.16 22.97 -1.13
C THR A 228 -5.90 24.02 -1.98
N GLU A 229 -5.82 25.29 -1.63
CA GLU A 229 -6.42 26.37 -2.40
C GLU A 229 -5.84 26.42 -3.82
N ILE A 230 -4.52 26.35 -3.94
CA ILE A 230 -3.83 26.35 -5.22
C ILE A 230 -4.21 25.14 -6.07
N ILE A 231 -4.28 23.93 -5.49
CA ILE A 231 -4.67 22.71 -6.20
C ILE A 231 -6.13 22.77 -6.69
N ASN A 232 -7.00 23.39 -5.91
CA ASN A 232 -8.44 23.52 -6.22
C ASN A 232 -8.72 24.69 -7.18
N THR A 233 -7.78 25.63 -7.36
CA THR A 233 -7.91 26.68 -8.34
C THR A 233 -7.85 26.07 -9.75
N GLN A 234 -8.93 26.21 -10.51
CA GLN A 234 -8.99 25.70 -11.89
C GLN A 234 -8.01 26.48 -12.76
N TYR A 235 -7.00 25.78 -13.27
CA TYR A 235 -6.14 26.34 -14.31
C TYR A 235 -6.90 26.45 -15.63
N GLY A 236 -7.41 27.59 -15.93
CA GLY A 236 -8.17 27.90 -17.14
C GLY A 236 -8.68 29.35 -17.14
N GLY A 237 -8.46 30.06 -16.05
CA GLY A 237 -8.63 31.51 -15.95
C GLY A 237 -7.30 32.24 -16.11
N ASP A 238 -7.37 33.54 -16.25
CA ASP A 238 -6.28 34.46 -16.56
C ASP A 238 -4.94 34.13 -15.88
N VAL A 239 -3.85 34.20 -16.66
CA VAL A 239 -2.48 34.06 -16.16
C VAL A 239 -2.30 35.00 -14.96
N PRO A 240 -1.89 34.51 -13.77
CA PRO A 240 -1.62 35.39 -12.64
C PRO A 240 -0.67 36.51 -13.06
N PRO A 241 -0.86 37.76 -12.62
CA PRO A 241 0.03 38.82 -12.94
C PRO A 241 1.46 38.42 -12.60
N GLN A 242 2.35 38.51 -13.59
CA GLN A 242 3.76 38.18 -13.42
C GLN A 242 4.32 38.99 -12.27
N ALA A 243 4.69 38.32 -11.19
CA ALA A 243 5.47 38.95 -10.13
C ALA A 243 6.81 39.37 -10.72
N SER A 244 7.02 40.68 -10.79
CA SER A 244 8.26 41.27 -11.24
C SER A 244 9.31 41.08 -10.16
N GLU A 245 10.04 39.96 -10.20
CA GLU A 245 11.44 39.85 -9.78
C GLU A 245 11.95 38.40 -9.91
N PRO A 246 13.14 38.17 -10.48
CA PRO A 246 13.67 36.83 -10.67
C PRO A 246 14.42 36.41 -9.41
N LEU A 247 13.74 35.81 -8.47
CA LEU A 247 14.38 34.93 -7.52
C LEU A 247 14.33 33.50 -8.10
N TYR A 248 15.49 32.87 -8.18
CA TYR A 248 15.65 31.45 -8.51
C TYR A 248 15.02 30.56 -7.39
N ASP A 249 13.75 30.76 -7.21
CA ASP A 249 12.90 29.83 -6.47
C ASP A 249 12.04 29.15 -7.52
N TYR A 250 12.12 27.83 -7.62
CA TYR A 250 11.22 27.06 -8.49
C TYR A 250 9.82 27.60 -8.27
N SER A 251 9.23 28.17 -9.32
CA SER A 251 7.96 28.89 -9.18
C SER A 251 6.91 27.94 -8.56
N ALA A 252 6.02 28.48 -7.75
CA ALA A 252 4.92 27.68 -7.18
C ALA A 252 4.16 26.92 -8.27
N SER A 253 4.08 27.47 -9.50
CA SER A 253 3.48 26.83 -10.67
C SER A 253 4.24 25.59 -11.18
N GLU A 254 5.58 25.58 -11.14
CA GLU A 254 6.38 24.40 -11.53
C GLU A 254 6.29 23.29 -10.48
N ARG A 255 6.27 23.65 -9.19
CA ARG A 255 6.06 22.73 -8.08
C ARG A 255 4.66 22.09 -8.14
N LEU A 256 3.66 22.89 -8.45
CA LEU A 256 2.27 22.44 -8.63
C LEU A 256 2.06 21.60 -9.87
N SER A 257 2.65 21.98 -10.99
CA SER A 257 2.66 21.19 -12.22
C SER A 257 3.25 19.81 -11.94
N LEU A 258 4.32 19.71 -11.15
CA LEU A 258 4.94 18.46 -10.78
C LEU A 258 4.08 17.66 -9.77
N ILE A 259 3.51 18.31 -8.77
CA ILE A 259 2.59 17.67 -7.80
C ILE A 259 1.35 17.14 -8.53
N ASN A 260 0.71 17.94 -9.36
CA ASN A 260 -0.45 17.53 -10.16
C ASN A 260 -0.09 16.45 -11.19
N PHE A 261 1.09 16.53 -11.82
CA PHE A 261 1.61 15.50 -12.70
C PHE A 261 1.84 14.19 -11.95
N LEU A 262 2.48 14.21 -10.77
CA LEU A 262 2.72 13.04 -9.95
C LEU A 262 1.42 12.44 -9.42
N ILE A 263 0.47 13.26 -8.94
CA ILE A 263 -0.83 12.80 -8.46
C ILE A 263 -1.67 12.22 -9.60
N ARG A 264 -1.78 12.90 -10.75
CA ARG A 264 -2.56 12.42 -11.91
C ARG A 264 -1.93 11.17 -12.55
N ASN A 265 -0.61 11.10 -12.67
CA ASN A 265 0.04 9.93 -13.23
C ASN A 265 0.08 8.76 -12.25
N ALA A 266 0.24 8.98 -10.95
CA ALA A 266 0.08 7.94 -9.96
C ALA A 266 -1.33 7.32 -10.01
N THR A 267 -2.39 8.13 -10.11
CA THR A 267 -3.76 7.63 -10.22
C THR A 267 -4.06 6.96 -11.57
N ASN A 268 -3.39 7.33 -12.67
CA ASN A 268 -3.60 6.74 -14.00
C ASN A 268 -2.75 5.49 -14.24
N ILE A 269 -1.55 5.40 -13.68
CA ILE A 269 -0.70 4.20 -13.79
C ILE A 269 -1.30 3.00 -13.03
N PHE A 270 -2.16 3.25 -12.04
CA PHE A 270 -2.74 2.21 -11.18
C PHE A 270 -4.23 1.91 -11.42
N ARG A 271 -4.79 2.35 -12.55
CA ARG A 271 -6.16 1.97 -13.00
C ARG A 271 -6.24 0.64 -13.75
N PHE A 272 -5.20 -0.21 -13.68
CA PHE A 272 -5.24 -1.58 -14.21
C PHE A 272 -5.40 -2.61 -13.10
#